data_db35ec0f1da5691bd5422916ad2e9cd7
#
_entry.id   db35ec0f1da5691bd5422916ad2e9cd7
#
_cell.length_a   1.000
_cell.length_b   1.000
_cell.length_c   1.000
_cell.angle_alpha   90.00
_cell.angle_beta   90.00
_cell.angle_gamma   90.00
#
_symmetry.space_group_name_H-M   'P 1'
#
loop_
_entity.id
_entity.type
_entity.pdbx_description
1 polymer ?
#
loop_
_entity_poly.entity_id
_entity_poly.type
_entity_poly.pdbx_seq_one_letter_code
_entity_poly.pdbx_strand_id
1 'polypeptide(L)'
;MSLVEEQCVEDLADLLYNFLPGSGNSRTAFPLAATKVQTGDFWIGGSKRPAIVHLLSSTLSHRRHKFAPLILAIVRQSMTWRRGKGEPLTREEIERLNELLPRLSLKIPELCEAAFLDSLRGEDPKPQKQPTSSGIILSDETATSLSQRLLGLFEQQPQRRGYEYERFLTELFAAYQLTPRTPFKLKGEQIDGSFKLHGETYLVEAKWQAGLTGQFDLLAFSGKVSGKATWSRGVFISNSGFSQDGLAAFGTGRRTNIICVVGLDLHEIVHNRLSLIEV
;
A
#
# COMPACT_ATOMS: atom_id res chain seq x y z
N MET A 1 -34.43 -2.25 -2.06
CA MET A 1 -33.64 -2.52 -3.27
C MET A 1 -34.59 -2.69 -4.45
N SER A 2 -34.21 -2.24 -5.65
CA SER A 2 -34.90 -2.53 -6.90
C SER A 2 -34.56 -3.95 -7.39
N LEU A 3 -35.37 -4.54 -8.28
CA LEU A 3 -35.04 -5.83 -8.91
C LEU A 3 -33.68 -5.82 -9.63
N VAL A 4 -33.30 -4.68 -10.21
CA VAL A 4 -31.98 -4.52 -10.89
C VAL A 4 -30.85 -4.54 -9.86
N GLU A 5 -31.02 -3.92 -8.71
CA GLU A 5 -30.02 -3.93 -7.63
C GLU A 5 -29.90 -5.34 -7.02
N GLU A 6 -31.01 -6.06 -6.85
CA GLU A 6 -30.99 -7.43 -6.34
C GLU A 6 -30.21 -8.37 -7.27
N GLN A 7 -30.53 -8.33 -8.57
CA GLN A 7 -29.79 -9.13 -9.54
C GLN A 7 -28.31 -8.76 -9.60
N CYS A 8 -27.98 -7.46 -9.51
CA CYS A 8 -26.60 -7.01 -9.49
C CYS A 8 -25.83 -7.49 -8.24
N VAL A 9 -26.50 -7.55 -7.08
CA VAL A 9 -25.90 -8.10 -5.85
C VAL A 9 -25.61 -9.59 -5.98
N GLU A 10 -26.52 -10.37 -6.62
CA GLU A 10 -26.29 -11.79 -6.91
C GLU A 10 -25.08 -11.97 -7.86
N ASP A 11 -25.03 -11.19 -8.96
CA ASP A 11 -23.92 -11.21 -9.92
C ASP A 11 -22.58 -10.84 -9.23
N LEU A 12 -22.61 -9.85 -8.35
CA LEU A 12 -21.44 -9.47 -7.55
C LEU A 12 -21.02 -10.56 -6.56
N ALA A 13 -21.97 -11.23 -5.94
CA ALA A 13 -21.68 -12.32 -5.00
C ALA A 13 -21.01 -13.49 -5.70
N ASP A 14 -21.43 -13.81 -6.92
CA ASP A 14 -20.82 -14.86 -7.76
C ASP A 14 -19.41 -14.47 -8.18
N LEU A 15 -19.21 -13.25 -8.64
CA LEU A 15 -17.88 -12.74 -9.00
C LEU A 15 -16.93 -12.74 -7.80
N LEU A 16 -17.37 -12.21 -6.67
CA LEU A 16 -16.56 -12.08 -5.46
C LEU A 16 -16.35 -13.41 -4.73
N TYR A 17 -17.07 -14.46 -5.09
CA TYR A 17 -17.02 -15.74 -4.38
C TYR A 17 -15.58 -16.28 -4.23
N ASN A 18 -14.76 -16.16 -5.27
CA ASN A 18 -13.38 -16.65 -5.26
C ASN A 18 -12.36 -15.62 -4.78
N PHE A 19 -12.79 -14.41 -4.40
CA PHE A 19 -11.88 -13.34 -3.99
C PHE A 19 -11.27 -13.62 -2.61
N LEU A 20 -12.08 -14.07 -1.64
CA LEU A 20 -11.65 -14.30 -0.26
C LEU A 20 -12.28 -15.59 0.31
N PRO A 21 -11.69 -16.21 1.34
CA PRO A 21 -12.36 -17.26 2.10
C PRO A 21 -13.55 -16.71 2.89
N GLY A 22 -14.60 -17.55 3.06
CA GLY A 22 -15.81 -17.19 3.79
C GLY A 22 -15.60 -17.16 5.30
N SER A 23 -14.73 -18.01 5.83
CA SER A 23 -14.42 -18.12 7.25
C SER A 23 -13.02 -18.68 7.45
N GLY A 24 -12.47 -18.56 8.64
CA GLY A 24 -11.19 -19.13 9.03
C GLY A 24 -10.35 -18.17 9.85
N ASN A 25 -9.31 -18.68 10.50
CA ASN A 25 -8.32 -17.91 11.27
C ASN A 25 -7.34 -17.13 10.37
N SER A 26 -7.66 -16.97 9.09
CA SER A 26 -6.79 -16.25 8.16
C SER A 26 -6.94 -14.74 8.36
N ARG A 27 -5.84 -14.04 8.27
CA ARG A 27 -5.81 -12.56 8.29
C ARG A 27 -6.51 -11.92 7.09
N THR A 28 -7.07 -12.75 6.19
CA THR A 28 -7.75 -12.36 4.95
C THR A 28 -9.00 -13.20 4.78
N ALA A 29 -10.17 -12.61 5.04
CA ALA A 29 -11.47 -13.24 4.87
C ALA A 29 -12.57 -12.18 4.74
N PHE A 30 -13.74 -12.54 4.20
CA PHE A 30 -14.89 -11.63 4.10
C PHE A 30 -15.27 -10.96 5.43
N PRO A 31 -15.38 -11.69 6.56
CA PRO A 31 -15.70 -11.05 7.84
C PRO A 31 -14.70 -9.97 8.24
N LEU A 32 -13.42 -10.20 7.98
CA LEU A 32 -12.38 -9.22 8.30
C LEU A 32 -12.44 -7.99 7.37
N ALA A 33 -12.72 -8.19 6.07
CA ALA A 33 -12.95 -7.10 5.15
C ALA A 33 -14.14 -6.23 5.59
N ALA A 34 -15.24 -6.87 5.96
CA ALA A 34 -16.44 -6.21 6.46
C ALA A 34 -16.20 -5.45 7.78
N THR A 35 -15.48 -6.05 8.74
CA THR A 35 -15.14 -5.40 10.02
C THR A 35 -14.30 -4.15 9.83
N LYS A 36 -13.36 -4.17 8.90
CA LYS A 36 -12.49 -3.00 8.59
C LYS A 36 -13.26 -1.76 8.16
N VAL A 37 -14.43 -1.95 7.56
CA VAL A 37 -15.27 -0.85 7.06
C VAL A 37 -16.54 -0.67 7.89
N GLN A 38 -16.63 -1.30 9.06
CA GLN A 38 -17.75 -1.20 9.99
C GLN A 38 -19.06 -1.78 9.43
N THR A 39 -18.97 -2.88 8.69
CA THR A 39 -20.12 -3.66 8.18
C THR A 39 -20.05 -5.14 8.60
N GLY A 40 -19.20 -5.45 9.57
CA GLY A 40 -18.98 -6.81 10.05
C GLY A 40 -20.23 -7.45 10.70
N ASP A 41 -21.12 -6.62 11.23
CA ASP A 41 -22.44 -7.02 11.76
C ASP A 41 -23.39 -7.60 10.70
N PHE A 42 -23.14 -7.34 9.43
CA PHE A 42 -23.90 -7.92 8.31
C PHE A 42 -23.36 -9.26 7.83
N TRP A 43 -22.28 -9.77 8.41
CA TRP A 43 -21.77 -11.09 8.08
C TRP A 43 -22.44 -12.17 8.95
N ILE A 44 -23.34 -12.95 8.35
CA ILE A 44 -24.15 -13.96 9.07
C ILE A 44 -23.46 -15.32 9.24
N GLY A 45 -22.27 -15.52 8.64
CA GLY A 45 -21.61 -16.83 8.64
C GLY A 45 -22.36 -17.90 7.82
N GLY A 46 -22.07 -19.17 8.10
CA GLY A 46 -22.70 -20.28 7.38
C GLY A 46 -22.16 -20.48 5.96
N SER A 47 -23.04 -20.79 5.01
CA SER A 47 -22.66 -20.97 3.61
C SER A 47 -22.16 -19.68 2.99
N LYS A 48 -21.00 -19.75 2.31
CA LYS A 48 -20.26 -18.58 1.86
C LYS A 48 -21.06 -17.66 0.92
N ARG A 49 -21.69 -18.23 -0.11
CA ARG A 49 -22.43 -17.43 -1.10
C ARG A 49 -23.61 -16.67 -0.48
N PRO A 50 -24.51 -17.30 0.29
CA PRO A 50 -25.59 -16.57 0.98
C PRO A 50 -25.07 -15.50 1.95
N ALA A 51 -23.96 -15.75 2.65
CA ALA A 51 -23.36 -14.76 3.54
C ALA A 51 -22.80 -13.55 2.77
N ILE A 52 -22.22 -13.74 1.59
CA ILE A 52 -21.79 -12.63 0.70
C ILE A 52 -23.01 -11.83 0.23
N VAL A 53 -24.05 -12.50 -0.28
CA VAL A 53 -25.29 -11.84 -0.72
C VAL A 53 -25.87 -11.01 0.42
N HIS A 54 -25.99 -11.58 1.62
CA HIS A 54 -26.49 -10.87 2.79
C HIS A 54 -25.63 -9.66 3.18
N LEU A 55 -24.31 -9.82 3.18
CA LEU A 55 -23.37 -8.72 3.46
C LEU A 55 -23.54 -7.56 2.46
N LEU A 56 -23.60 -7.87 1.17
CA LEU A 56 -23.74 -6.86 0.11
C LEU A 56 -25.12 -6.19 0.16
N SER A 57 -26.19 -6.97 0.25
CA SER A 57 -27.57 -6.46 0.32
C SER A 57 -27.80 -5.57 1.53
N SER A 58 -27.35 -6.02 2.71
CA SER A 58 -27.51 -5.26 3.95
C SER A 58 -26.67 -3.99 3.95
N THR A 59 -25.45 -4.05 3.40
CA THR A 59 -24.61 -2.86 3.26
C THR A 59 -25.24 -1.85 2.30
N LEU A 60 -25.77 -2.31 1.17
CA LEU A 60 -26.41 -1.45 0.18
C LEU A 60 -27.68 -0.78 0.73
N SER A 61 -28.49 -1.53 1.49
CA SER A 61 -29.77 -1.05 2.03
C SER A 61 -29.61 -0.16 3.25
N HIS A 62 -28.69 -0.46 4.18
CA HIS A 62 -28.59 0.22 5.47
C HIS A 62 -27.40 1.16 5.60
N ARG A 63 -26.31 0.91 4.85
CA ARG A 63 -25.06 1.68 4.90
C ARG A 63 -24.48 1.88 3.51
N ARG A 64 -25.27 2.39 2.57
CA ARG A 64 -24.89 2.54 1.15
C ARG A 64 -23.54 3.26 0.96
N HIS A 65 -23.25 4.26 1.79
CA HIS A 65 -21.96 4.98 1.77
C HIS A 65 -20.74 4.10 2.13
N LYS A 66 -20.96 2.92 2.74
CA LYS A 66 -19.93 1.94 3.06
C LYS A 66 -19.74 0.89 1.96
N PHE A 67 -20.59 0.87 0.94
CA PHE A 67 -20.53 -0.18 -0.08
C PHE A 67 -19.24 -0.11 -0.91
N ALA A 68 -18.86 1.06 -1.44
CA ALA A 68 -17.60 1.23 -2.16
C ALA A 68 -16.37 0.92 -1.29
N PRO A 69 -16.25 1.43 -0.03
CA PRO A 69 -15.22 0.99 0.91
C PRO A 69 -15.18 -0.52 1.15
N LEU A 70 -16.34 -1.20 1.22
CA LEU A 70 -16.41 -2.65 1.40
C LEU A 70 -15.84 -3.39 0.19
N ILE A 71 -16.24 -3.03 -1.01
CA ILE A 71 -15.71 -3.61 -2.24
C ILE A 71 -14.19 -3.42 -2.31
N LEU A 72 -13.68 -2.22 -2.02
CA LEU A 72 -12.24 -1.95 -1.96
C LEU A 72 -11.52 -2.81 -0.93
N ALA A 73 -12.09 -2.98 0.26
CA ALA A 73 -11.50 -3.82 1.30
C ALA A 73 -11.43 -5.29 0.88
N ILE A 74 -12.48 -5.79 0.19
CA ILE A 74 -12.52 -7.15 -0.36
C ILE A 74 -11.44 -7.31 -1.43
N VAL A 75 -11.36 -6.40 -2.41
CA VAL A 75 -10.36 -6.46 -3.49
C VAL A 75 -8.94 -6.43 -2.93
N ARG A 76 -8.62 -5.54 -2.00
CA ARG A 76 -7.30 -5.42 -1.38
C ARG A 76 -6.87 -6.67 -0.64
N GLN A 77 -7.77 -7.23 0.18
CA GLN A 77 -7.46 -8.46 0.89
C GLN A 77 -7.31 -9.64 -0.06
N SER A 78 -8.12 -9.66 -1.12
CA SER A 78 -8.07 -10.66 -2.16
C SER A 78 -6.73 -10.64 -2.92
N MET A 79 -6.21 -9.47 -3.24
CA MET A 79 -4.88 -9.35 -3.88
C MET A 79 -3.79 -10.05 -3.06
N THR A 80 -3.78 -9.85 -1.75
CA THR A 80 -2.81 -10.48 -0.85
C THR A 80 -3.05 -11.98 -0.74
N TRP A 81 -4.30 -12.40 -0.51
CA TRP A 81 -4.65 -13.80 -0.28
C TRP A 81 -4.46 -14.66 -1.53
N ARG A 82 -4.93 -14.21 -2.70
CA ARG A 82 -4.83 -14.95 -3.96
C ARG A 82 -3.40 -15.02 -4.47
N ARG A 83 -2.61 -13.94 -4.28
CA ARG A 83 -1.19 -13.96 -4.59
C ARG A 83 -0.45 -15.02 -3.76
N GLY A 84 -0.75 -15.13 -2.47
CA GLY A 84 -0.19 -16.16 -1.60
C GLY A 84 -0.56 -17.60 -2.00
N LYS A 85 -1.60 -17.78 -2.85
CA LYS A 85 -2.00 -19.07 -3.43
C LYS A 85 -1.45 -19.32 -4.83
N GLY A 86 -0.76 -18.37 -5.43
CA GLY A 86 -0.31 -18.46 -6.82
C GLY A 86 -1.39 -18.19 -7.87
N GLU A 87 -2.56 -17.70 -7.46
CA GLU A 87 -3.71 -17.38 -8.31
C GLU A 87 -4.05 -15.89 -8.19
N PRO A 88 -3.23 -14.94 -8.65
CA PRO A 88 -3.47 -13.52 -8.46
C PRO A 88 -4.81 -13.09 -9.08
N LEU A 89 -5.37 -11.98 -8.57
CA LEU A 89 -6.51 -11.35 -9.21
C LEU A 89 -6.14 -10.91 -10.63
N THR A 90 -7.05 -11.16 -11.55
CA THR A 90 -6.85 -10.80 -12.96
C THR A 90 -7.47 -9.44 -13.27
N ARG A 91 -6.98 -8.82 -14.35
CA ARG A 91 -7.57 -7.59 -14.88
C ARG A 91 -9.04 -7.80 -15.28
N GLU A 92 -9.35 -8.94 -15.91
CA GLU A 92 -10.70 -9.29 -16.33
C GLU A 92 -11.70 -9.35 -15.17
N GLU A 93 -11.29 -9.90 -14.02
CA GLU A 93 -12.13 -9.94 -12.81
C GLU A 93 -12.46 -8.53 -12.30
N ILE A 94 -11.51 -7.60 -12.37
CA ILE A 94 -11.71 -6.21 -11.95
C ILE A 94 -12.50 -5.42 -12.99
N GLU A 95 -12.26 -5.63 -14.28
CA GLU A 95 -13.07 -5.01 -15.34
C GLU A 95 -14.54 -5.45 -15.23
N ARG A 96 -14.79 -6.75 -14.97
CA ARG A 96 -16.15 -7.25 -14.73
C ARG A 96 -16.78 -6.66 -13.47
N LEU A 97 -16.02 -6.44 -12.42
CA LEU A 97 -16.47 -5.73 -11.24
C LEU A 97 -16.89 -4.28 -11.57
N ASN A 98 -16.07 -3.59 -12.38
CA ASN A 98 -16.34 -2.23 -12.85
C ASN A 98 -17.56 -2.14 -13.81
N GLU A 99 -17.92 -3.22 -14.48
CA GLU A 99 -19.15 -3.30 -15.30
C GLU A 99 -20.43 -3.47 -14.45
N LEU A 100 -20.32 -4.13 -13.30
CA LEU A 100 -21.46 -4.37 -12.41
C LEU A 100 -21.78 -3.16 -11.53
N LEU A 101 -20.77 -2.47 -11.01
CA LEU A 101 -20.95 -1.36 -10.07
C LEU A 101 -21.84 -0.22 -10.58
N PRO A 102 -21.81 0.19 -11.86
CA PRO A 102 -22.72 1.21 -12.39
C PRO A 102 -24.20 0.84 -12.31
N ARG A 103 -24.56 -0.46 -12.30
CA ARG A 103 -25.94 -0.91 -12.11
C ARG A 103 -26.49 -0.58 -10.72
N LEU A 104 -25.59 -0.34 -9.75
CA LEU A 104 -25.90 0.14 -8.41
C LEU A 104 -25.73 1.66 -8.29
N SER A 105 -25.55 2.39 -9.40
CA SER A 105 -25.19 3.80 -9.43
C SER A 105 -23.93 4.12 -8.63
N LEU A 106 -22.98 3.20 -8.64
CA LEU A 106 -21.69 3.31 -7.95
C LEU A 106 -20.54 3.27 -8.98
N LYS A 107 -19.52 4.06 -8.72
CA LYS A 107 -18.25 4.00 -9.43
C LYS A 107 -17.14 4.10 -8.41
N ILE A 108 -16.15 3.22 -8.52
CA ILE A 108 -14.98 3.21 -7.66
C ILE A 108 -13.78 3.61 -8.54
N PRO A 109 -13.39 4.91 -8.53
CA PRO A 109 -12.36 5.42 -9.44
C PRO A 109 -11.07 4.64 -9.36
N GLU A 110 -10.71 4.20 -8.16
CA GLU A 110 -9.49 3.46 -7.88
C GLU A 110 -9.40 2.12 -8.65
N LEU A 111 -10.52 1.44 -8.84
CA LEU A 111 -10.56 0.18 -9.60
C LEU A 111 -10.55 0.41 -11.13
N CYS A 112 -10.75 1.65 -11.57
CA CYS A 112 -10.71 2.03 -12.98
C CYS A 112 -9.37 2.63 -13.41
N GLU A 113 -8.46 2.92 -12.46
CA GLU A 113 -7.16 3.52 -12.77
C GLU A 113 -6.30 2.58 -13.62
N ALA A 114 -5.76 3.11 -14.73
CA ALA A 114 -4.91 2.33 -15.64
C ALA A 114 -3.71 1.71 -14.91
N ALA A 115 -3.10 2.46 -13.97
CA ALA A 115 -1.98 1.97 -13.18
C ALA A 115 -2.36 0.75 -12.30
N PHE A 116 -3.58 0.73 -11.77
CA PHE A 116 -4.10 -0.40 -11.01
C PHE A 116 -4.36 -1.60 -11.91
N LEU A 117 -5.09 -1.39 -13.02
CA LEU A 117 -5.41 -2.44 -13.98
C LEU A 117 -4.15 -3.05 -14.63
N ASP A 118 -3.14 -2.23 -14.90
CA ASP A 118 -1.86 -2.70 -15.43
C ASP A 118 -1.07 -3.51 -14.39
N SER A 119 -1.25 -3.23 -13.10
CA SER A 119 -0.66 -4.03 -12.03
C SER A 119 -1.26 -5.44 -11.90
N LEU A 120 -2.42 -5.69 -12.52
CA LEU A 120 -3.12 -6.98 -12.57
C LEU A 120 -2.84 -7.76 -13.86
N ARG A 121 -2.22 -7.14 -14.86
CA ARG A 121 -1.75 -7.87 -16.05
C ARG A 121 -0.70 -8.86 -15.61
N GLY A 122 -1.08 -10.11 -15.57
CA GLY A 122 -0.18 -11.25 -15.58
C GLY A 122 0.48 -11.36 -16.94
N GLU A 123 1.37 -10.44 -17.30
CA GLU A 123 2.46 -10.86 -18.15
C GLU A 123 3.31 -11.76 -17.26
N ASP A 124 3.38 -13.05 -17.65
CA ASP A 124 4.49 -13.87 -17.23
C ASP A 124 5.77 -13.11 -17.57
N PRO A 125 6.42 -12.40 -16.66
CA PRO A 125 7.82 -12.20 -16.84
C PRO A 125 8.36 -13.63 -16.73
N LYS A 126 9.08 -14.12 -17.75
CA LYS A 126 10.03 -15.21 -17.56
C LYS A 126 10.53 -15.11 -16.12
N PRO A 127 10.57 -16.20 -15.35
CA PRO A 127 10.84 -16.12 -13.93
C PRO A 127 12.19 -15.45 -13.71
N GLN A 128 12.21 -14.14 -13.72
CA GLN A 128 13.12 -13.41 -12.90
C GLN A 128 12.62 -13.77 -11.51
N LYS A 129 13.35 -14.66 -10.85
CA LYS A 129 13.24 -14.93 -9.43
C LYS A 129 13.13 -13.59 -8.73
N GLN A 130 11.88 -13.11 -8.50
CA GLN A 130 11.68 -12.11 -7.47
C GLN A 130 12.06 -12.85 -6.20
N PRO A 131 13.08 -12.43 -5.50
CA PRO A 131 13.43 -13.06 -4.25
C PRO A 131 12.19 -12.97 -3.37
N THR A 132 11.73 -14.14 -2.92
CA THR A 132 10.86 -14.24 -1.76
C THR A 132 11.39 -13.27 -0.72
N SER A 133 10.51 -12.44 -0.16
CA SER A 133 10.83 -11.32 0.74
C SER A 133 11.53 -11.72 2.06
N SER A 134 12.09 -12.87 2.14
CA SER A 134 12.98 -13.32 3.19
C SER A 134 14.41 -13.00 2.74
N GLY A 135 14.86 -11.78 3.09
CA GLY A 135 16.26 -11.48 3.15
C GLY A 135 16.98 -11.28 1.82
N ILE A 136 16.69 -10.19 1.06
CA ILE A 136 17.71 -9.66 0.15
C ILE A 136 18.85 -9.16 1.06
N ILE A 137 19.94 -9.92 1.05
CA ILE A 137 21.21 -9.51 1.65
C ILE A 137 21.97 -8.79 0.54
N LEU A 138 22.37 -7.55 0.79
CA LEU A 138 23.24 -6.84 -0.13
C LEU A 138 24.57 -7.58 -0.26
N SER A 139 25.12 -7.64 -1.47
CA SER A 139 26.50 -8.14 -1.62
C SER A 139 27.46 -7.23 -0.84
N ASP A 140 28.57 -7.79 -0.36
CA ASP A 140 29.58 -7.05 0.42
C ASP A 140 30.09 -5.81 -0.34
N GLU A 141 30.22 -5.89 -1.65
CA GLU A 141 30.62 -4.78 -2.51
C GLU A 141 29.55 -3.68 -2.53
N THR A 142 28.26 -4.05 -2.71
CA THR A 142 27.15 -3.11 -2.71
C THR A 142 26.95 -2.48 -1.33
N ALA A 143 27.01 -3.28 -0.27
CA ALA A 143 26.91 -2.81 1.11
C ALA A 143 28.02 -1.80 1.44
N THR A 144 29.25 -2.11 1.07
CA THR A 144 30.41 -1.22 1.26
C THR A 144 30.24 0.09 0.48
N SER A 145 29.85 0.02 -0.79
CA SER A 145 29.63 1.19 -1.63
C SER A 145 28.53 2.11 -1.07
N LEU A 146 27.38 1.55 -0.69
CA LEU A 146 26.27 2.29 -0.09
C LEU A 146 26.65 2.90 1.26
N SER A 147 27.39 2.15 2.10
CA SER A 147 27.87 2.64 3.39
C SER A 147 28.82 3.83 3.22
N GLN A 148 29.77 3.75 2.31
CA GLN A 148 30.69 4.87 2.00
C GLN A 148 29.93 6.10 1.49
N ARG A 149 28.93 5.91 0.64
CA ARG A 149 28.08 7.01 0.15
C ARG A 149 27.28 7.65 1.28
N LEU A 150 26.67 6.84 2.15
CA LEU A 150 25.91 7.36 3.30
C LEU A 150 26.81 8.19 4.22
N LEU A 151 28.02 7.72 4.49
CA LEU A 151 29.01 8.46 5.28
C LEU A 151 29.47 9.74 4.57
N GLY A 152 29.72 9.69 3.27
CA GLY A 152 30.11 10.86 2.48
C GLY A 152 29.07 11.99 2.44
N LEU A 153 27.80 11.69 2.74
CA LEU A 153 26.77 12.72 2.84
C LEU A 153 27.00 13.70 4.00
N PHE A 154 27.65 13.26 5.08
CA PHE A 154 27.95 14.13 6.23
C PHE A 154 28.92 15.27 5.87
N GLU A 155 29.76 15.07 4.87
CA GLU A 155 30.75 16.05 4.40
C GLU A 155 30.18 17.05 3.38
N GLN A 156 28.95 16.81 2.88
CA GLN A 156 28.33 17.67 1.87
C GLN A 156 27.73 18.94 2.45
N GLN A 157 27.73 20.01 1.65
CA GLN A 157 26.99 21.24 1.96
C GLN A 157 25.48 20.96 2.05
N PRO A 158 24.71 21.63 2.91
CA PRO A 158 23.33 21.29 3.22
C PRO A 158 22.41 21.13 1.99
N GLN A 159 22.48 22.05 1.04
CA GLN A 159 21.63 22.00 -0.17
C GLN A 159 21.98 20.81 -1.06
N ARG A 160 23.27 20.59 -1.29
CA ARG A 160 23.76 19.46 -2.09
C ARG A 160 23.49 18.13 -1.39
N ARG A 161 23.61 18.10 -0.07
CA ARG A 161 23.35 16.93 0.76
C ARG A 161 21.91 16.40 0.60
N GLY A 162 20.91 17.29 0.59
CA GLY A 162 19.52 16.90 0.38
C GLY A 162 19.33 16.14 -0.95
N TYR A 163 19.83 16.71 -2.04
CA TYR A 163 19.78 16.10 -3.36
C TYR A 163 20.53 14.76 -3.44
N GLU A 164 21.73 14.70 -2.88
CA GLU A 164 22.53 13.46 -2.87
C GLU A 164 21.91 12.39 -1.96
N TYR A 165 21.16 12.80 -0.93
CA TYR A 165 20.42 11.90 -0.07
C TYR A 165 19.24 11.22 -0.79
N GLU A 166 18.44 11.97 -1.53
CA GLU A 166 17.37 11.44 -2.39
C GLU A 166 17.94 10.44 -3.42
N ARG A 167 19.09 10.78 -4.00
CA ARG A 167 19.80 9.91 -4.94
C ARG A 167 20.30 8.63 -4.29
N PHE A 168 20.92 8.73 -3.11
CA PHE A 168 21.34 7.59 -2.31
C PHE A 168 20.16 6.64 -2.00
N LEU A 169 19.03 7.17 -1.60
CA LEU A 169 17.81 6.37 -1.32
C LEU A 169 17.32 5.67 -2.59
N THR A 170 17.34 6.33 -3.73
CA THR A 170 16.99 5.69 -5.01
C THR A 170 17.90 4.49 -5.31
N GLU A 171 19.19 4.61 -5.08
CA GLU A 171 20.17 3.52 -5.29
C GLU A 171 19.99 2.39 -4.26
N LEU A 172 19.72 2.73 -3.00
CA LEU A 172 19.42 1.76 -1.96
C LEU A 172 18.17 0.94 -2.33
N PHE A 173 17.08 1.59 -2.74
CA PHE A 173 15.86 0.90 -3.18
C PHE A 173 16.10 0.04 -4.42
N ALA A 174 16.94 0.48 -5.36
CA ALA A 174 17.32 -0.30 -6.52
C ALA A 174 18.11 -1.56 -6.14
N ALA A 175 19.04 -1.44 -5.18
CA ALA A 175 19.80 -2.57 -4.67
C ALA A 175 18.90 -3.63 -4.01
N TYR A 176 17.81 -3.20 -3.39
CA TYR A 176 16.75 -4.08 -2.88
C TYR A 176 15.68 -4.44 -3.93
N GLN A 177 15.92 -4.17 -5.21
CA GLN A 177 15.05 -4.51 -6.35
C GLN A 177 13.61 -3.92 -6.25
N LEU A 178 13.46 -2.79 -5.58
CA LEU A 178 12.17 -2.14 -5.31
C LEU A 178 11.71 -1.20 -6.43
N THR A 179 12.17 -1.31 -7.64
CA THR A 179 11.75 -0.49 -8.79
C THR A 179 11.52 1.00 -8.43
N PRO A 180 12.57 1.71 -7.96
CA PRO A 180 12.42 3.09 -7.51
C PRO A 180 12.12 4.04 -8.68
N ARG A 181 11.38 5.10 -8.36
CA ARG A 181 11.20 6.26 -9.24
C ARG A 181 11.84 7.48 -8.59
N THR A 182 12.54 8.25 -9.40
CA THR A 182 13.17 9.52 -8.99
C THR A 182 12.12 10.57 -8.59
N PRO A 183 12.54 11.68 -7.94
CA PRO A 183 11.65 12.77 -7.57
C PRO A 183 10.78 13.25 -8.73
N PHE A 184 9.50 13.53 -8.45
CA PHE A 184 8.55 14.04 -9.43
C PHE A 184 7.64 15.10 -8.82
N LYS A 185 7.17 16.03 -9.68
CA LYS A 185 6.25 17.08 -9.27
C LYS A 185 4.84 16.72 -9.70
N LEU A 186 3.91 16.84 -8.79
CA LEU A 186 2.47 16.87 -9.03
C LEU A 186 1.98 18.31 -8.86
N LYS A 187 0.72 18.62 -9.27
CA LYS A 187 0.17 19.97 -9.14
C LYS A 187 0.30 20.48 -7.69
N GLY A 188 1.27 21.39 -7.47
CA GLY A 188 1.51 22.01 -6.18
C GLY A 188 2.29 21.20 -5.14
N GLU A 189 2.72 19.97 -5.47
CA GLU A 189 3.42 19.08 -4.53
C GLU A 189 4.66 18.45 -5.16
N GLN A 190 5.73 18.38 -4.38
CA GLN A 190 6.91 17.61 -4.71
C GLN A 190 6.91 16.31 -3.90
N ILE A 191 7.24 15.21 -4.55
CA ILE A 191 7.47 13.89 -3.94
C ILE A 191 8.93 13.53 -4.21
N ASP A 192 9.66 13.18 -3.16
CA ASP A 192 11.11 12.95 -3.24
C ASP A 192 11.46 11.59 -3.86
N GLY A 193 10.47 10.72 -4.03
CA GLY A 193 10.60 9.45 -4.71
C GLY A 193 9.42 8.53 -4.48
N SER A 194 9.45 7.38 -5.12
CA SER A 194 8.51 6.29 -4.83
C SER A 194 9.11 4.95 -5.21
N PHE A 195 8.60 3.88 -4.64
CA PHE A 195 8.93 2.52 -5.04
C PHE A 195 7.71 1.59 -4.94
N LYS A 196 7.84 0.40 -5.49
CA LYS A 196 6.81 -0.65 -5.38
C LYS A 196 7.31 -1.79 -4.51
N LEU A 197 6.49 -2.20 -3.56
CA LEU A 197 6.72 -3.38 -2.72
C LEU A 197 5.41 -4.14 -2.55
N HIS A 198 5.41 -5.43 -2.87
CA HIS A 198 4.24 -6.32 -2.81
C HIS A 198 2.98 -5.77 -3.53
N GLY A 199 3.18 -5.06 -4.65
CA GLY A 199 2.09 -4.48 -5.44
C GLY A 199 1.51 -3.17 -4.89
N GLU A 200 1.97 -2.70 -3.74
CA GLU A 200 1.64 -1.38 -3.20
C GLU A 200 2.67 -0.34 -3.62
N THR A 201 2.22 0.90 -3.79
CA THR A 201 3.11 2.03 -4.08
C THR A 201 3.44 2.75 -2.78
N TYR A 202 4.72 2.89 -2.51
CA TYR A 202 5.24 3.66 -1.39
C TYR A 202 5.76 5.00 -1.90
N LEU A 203 5.19 6.10 -1.41
CA LEU A 203 5.72 7.44 -1.62
C LEU A 203 6.81 7.71 -0.61
N VAL A 204 7.86 8.38 -1.01
CA VAL A 204 9.02 8.65 -0.17
C VAL A 204 9.12 10.15 0.08
N GLU A 205 9.30 10.52 1.34
CA GLU A 205 9.73 11.85 1.78
C GLU A 205 11.06 11.67 2.52
N ALA A 206 12.06 12.43 2.15
CA ALA A 206 13.40 12.30 2.69
C ALA A 206 13.86 13.62 3.31
N LYS A 207 14.28 13.60 4.57
CA LYS A 207 14.81 14.79 5.24
C LYS A 207 16.19 14.54 5.84
N TRP A 208 17.09 15.42 5.48
CA TRP A 208 18.40 15.53 6.14
C TRP A 208 18.56 16.93 6.74
N GLN A 209 18.29 17.04 8.01
CA GLN A 209 18.36 18.28 8.78
C GLN A 209 19.03 18.06 10.13
N ALA A 210 19.47 19.13 10.80
CA ALA A 210 20.12 19.03 12.11
C ALA A 210 19.11 18.71 13.24
N GLY A 211 17.89 19.23 13.16
CA GLY A 211 16.85 19.03 14.16
C GLY A 211 15.98 17.81 13.86
N LEU A 212 15.29 17.30 14.89
CA LEU A 212 14.33 16.22 14.77
C LEU A 212 13.14 16.64 13.88
N THR A 213 12.63 15.71 13.09
CA THR A 213 11.41 15.90 12.29
C THR A 213 10.18 15.95 13.20
N GLY A 214 9.41 17.02 13.10
CA GLY A 214 8.27 17.26 13.99
C GLY A 214 6.91 16.88 13.40
N GLN A 215 5.87 17.10 14.19
CA GLN A 215 4.47 16.80 13.82
C GLN A 215 4.06 17.49 12.51
N PHE A 216 4.49 18.73 12.30
CA PHE A 216 4.10 19.51 11.11
C PHE A 216 4.54 18.83 9.82
N ASP A 217 5.77 18.32 9.77
CA ASP A 217 6.32 17.61 8.62
C ASP A 217 5.58 16.29 8.36
N LEU A 218 5.28 15.54 9.43
CA LEU A 218 4.53 14.29 9.35
C LEU A 218 3.11 14.51 8.83
N LEU A 219 2.42 15.56 9.30
CA LEU A 219 1.08 15.91 8.83
C LEU A 219 1.08 16.38 7.39
N ALA A 220 2.06 17.18 6.98
CA ALA A 220 2.22 17.62 5.60
C ALA A 220 2.40 16.43 4.64
N PHE A 221 3.28 15.49 5.00
CA PHE A 221 3.48 14.28 4.21
C PHE A 221 2.25 13.35 4.23
N SER A 222 1.58 13.23 5.36
CA SER A 222 0.31 12.50 5.47
C SER A 222 -0.75 13.05 4.50
N GLY A 223 -0.83 14.37 4.36
CA GLY A 223 -1.69 15.02 3.37
C GLY A 223 -1.34 14.61 1.94
N LYS A 224 -0.05 14.61 1.59
CA LYS A 224 0.43 14.16 0.28
C LYS A 224 0.03 12.70 0.00
N VAL A 225 0.23 11.79 0.97
CA VAL A 225 -0.10 10.36 0.82
C VAL A 225 -1.61 10.14 0.73
N SER A 226 -2.39 10.82 1.58
CA SER A 226 -3.85 10.71 1.61
C SER A 226 -4.54 11.26 0.37
N GLY A 227 -3.90 12.21 -0.32
CA GLY A 227 -4.36 12.76 -1.59
C GLY A 227 -4.12 11.85 -2.81
N LYS A 228 -3.51 10.68 -2.61
CA LYS A 228 -3.22 9.71 -3.67
C LYS A 228 -4.18 8.51 -3.61
N ALA A 229 -3.95 7.53 -4.50
CA ALA A 229 -4.74 6.33 -4.51
C ALA A 229 -4.76 5.66 -3.12
N THR A 230 -5.88 5.08 -2.76
CA THR A 230 -6.15 4.54 -1.41
C THR A 230 -5.18 3.40 -1.00
N TRP A 231 -4.46 2.81 -1.93
CA TRP A 231 -3.38 1.82 -1.70
C TRP A 231 -1.97 2.43 -1.66
N SER A 232 -1.84 3.76 -1.75
CA SER A 232 -0.56 4.42 -1.54
C SER A 232 -0.21 4.42 -0.07
N ARG A 233 1.05 4.11 0.20
CA ARG A 233 1.65 4.20 1.52
C ARG A 233 2.71 5.26 1.51
N GLY A 234 3.15 5.70 2.67
CA GLY A 234 4.24 6.63 2.81
C GLY A 234 5.42 5.99 3.55
N VAL A 235 6.62 6.37 3.16
CA VAL A 235 7.83 6.15 3.95
C VAL A 235 8.47 7.51 4.16
N PHE A 236 8.50 7.96 5.41
CA PHE A 236 9.20 9.19 5.78
C PHE A 236 10.56 8.84 6.36
N ILE A 237 11.62 9.28 5.71
CA ILE A 237 12.99 8.96 6.10
C ILE A 237 13.65 10.22 6.64
N SER A 238 13.96 10.24 7.94
CA SER A 238 14.62 11.37 8.59
C SER A 238 15.97 10.95 9.13
N ASN A 239 17.06 11.55 8.62
CA ASN A 239 18.40 11.24 9.10
C ASN A 239 18.58 11.54 10.60
N SER A 240 18.02 12.64 11.08
CA SER A 240 18.09 13.05 12.50
C SER A 240 17.03 12.39 13.39
N GLY A 241 16.07 11.65 12.80
CA GLY A 241 14.96 11.03 13.52
C GLY A 241 13.77 11.97 13.72
N PHE A 242 12.85 11.55 14.58
CA PHE A 242 11.56 12.20 14.83
C PHE A 242 11.43 12.61 16.30
N SER A 243 10.73 13.72 16.53
CA SER A 243 10.40 14.13 17.91
C SER A 243 9.33 13.21 18.50
N GLN A 244 9.43 12.91 19.80
CA GLN A 244 8.42 12.10 20.51
C GLN A 244 7.03 12.72 20.44
N ASP A 245 6.92 14.02 20.64
CA ASP A 245 5.65 14.75 20.54
C ASP A 245 5.09 14.68 19.10
N GLY A 246 5.96 14.75 18.09
CA GLY A 246 5.59 14.59 16.70
C GLY A 246 5.00 13.22 16.39
N LEU A 247 5.65 12.15 16.81
CA LEU A 247 5.18 10.78 16.64
C LEU A 247 3.88 10.53 17.42
N ALA A 248 3.82 10.97 18.69
CA ALA A 248 2.64 10.83 19.52
C ALA A 248 1.42 11.53 18.91
N ALA A 249 1.57 12.81 18.54
CA ALA A 249 0.48 13.59 17.94
C ALA A 249 0.06 13.05 16.56
N PHE A 250 1.01 12.51 15.78
CA PHE A 250 0.72 11.90 14.48
C PHE A 250 0.00 10.55 14.63
N GLY A 251 0.37 9.72 15.60
CA GLY A 251 -0.20 8.41 15.87
C GLY A 251 -1.53 8.42 16.62
N THR A 252 -1.86 9.51 17.33
CA THR A 252 -3.05 9.57 18.18
C THR A 252 -4.33 9.68 17.36
N GLY A 253 -5.23 8.70 17.53
CA GLY A 253 -6.57 8.71 16.95
C GLY A 253 -6.62 8.44 15.44
N ARG A 254 -5.51 8.09 14.79
CA ARG A 254 -5.44 7.84 13.36
C ARG A 254 -4.78 6.50 13.05
N ARG A 255 -5.32 5.80 12.06
CA ARG A 255 -4.56 4.71 11.41
C ARG A 255 -3.64 5.37 10.38
N THR A 256 -2.34 5.36 10.65
CA THR A 256 -1.37 5.89 9.69
C THR A 256 -1.01 4.81 8.67
N ASN A 257 -0.84 5.24 7.42
CA ASN A 257 -0.28 4.45 6.33
C ASN A 257 1.15 4.90 6.00
N ILE A 258 1.84 5.48 6.97
CA ILE A 258 3.21 6.00 6.86
C ILE A 258 4.11 5.22 7.81
N ILE A 259 5.24 4.79 7.28
CA ILE A 259 6.35 4.21 8.01
C ILE A 259 7.38 5.33 8.25
N CYS A 260 7.86 5.47 9.48
CA CYS A 260 8.90 6.42 9.86
C CYS A 260 10.23 5.67 10.00
N VAL A 261 11.22 6.04 9.21
CA VAL A 261 12.56 5.43 9.18
C VAL A 261 13.58 6.46 9.63
N VAL A 262 14.49 6.09 10.53
CA VAL A 262 15.54 7.00 11.02
C VAL A 262 16.90 6.69 10.37
N GLY A 263 17.85 7.62 10.51
CA GLY A 263 19.20 7.45 9.94
C GLY A 263 19.92 6.20 10.48
N LEU A 264 19.65 5.80 11.72
CA LEU A 264 20.19 4.56 12.29
C LEU A 264 19.67 3.31 11.56
N ASP A 265 18.39 3.28 11.22
CA ASP A 265 17.81 2.15 10.46
C ASP A 265 18.51 2.01 9.11
N LEU A 266 18.76 3.14 8.41
CA LEU A 266 19.52 3.11 7.16
C LEU A 266 20.94 2.58 7.33
N HIS A 267 21.61 2.97 8.43
CA HIS A 267 22.93 2.45 8.75
C HIS A 267 22.89 0.94 8.96
N GLU A 268 21.92 0.41 9.71
CA GLU A 268 21.78 -1.03 9.92
C GLU A 268 21.41 -1.78 8.63
N ILE A 269 20.59 -1.16 7.77
CA ILE A 269 20.22 -1.72 6.47
C ILE A 269 21.42 -1.86 5.53
N VAL A 270 22.25 -0.81 5.38
CA VAL A 270 23.43 -0.89 4.49
C VAL A 270 24.52 -1.83 5.01
N HIS A 271 24.50 -2.19 6.27
CA HIS A 271 25.40 -3.18 6.88
C HIS A 271 24.79 -4.60 6.97
N ASN A 272 23.65 -4.85 6.32
CA ASN A 272 22.93 -6.13 6.35
C ASN A 272 22.53 -6.61 7.77
N ARG A 273 22.39 -5.70 8.74
CA ARG A 273 21.93 -6.02 10.10
C ARG A 273 20.42 -5.91 10.23
N LEU A 274 19.80 -5.18 9.34
CA LEU A 274 18.36 -5.00 9.25
C LEU A 274 17.95 -5.08 7.78
N SER A 275 16.92 -5.84 7.47
CA SER A 275 16.36 -5.87 6.10
C SER A 275 15.47 -4.65 5.87
N LEU A 276 15.63 -3.98 4.74
CA LEU A 276 14.75 -2.87 4.33
C LEU A 276 13.27 -3.27 4.29
N ILE A 277 12.97 -4.55 4.14
CA ILE A 277 11.60 -5.08 4.05
C ILE A 277 11.03 -5.39 5.45
N GLU A 278 11.87 -5.47 6.47
CA GLU A 278 11.48 -5.75 7.87
C GLU A 278 11.26 -4.45 8.68
N VAL A 279 11.69 -3.30 8.16
CA VAL A 279 11.42 -1.97 8.71
C VAL A 279 9.97 -1.55 8.38
#